data_9b854d9354b8db08d53b8d8e7a5d2352
#
_entry.id   9b854d9354b8db08d53b8d8e7a5d2352
#
_cell.length_a   1.000
_cell.length_b   1.000
_cell.length_c   1.000
_cell.angle_alpha   90.00
_cell.angle_beta   90.00
_cell.angle_gamma   90.00
#
_symmetry.space_group_name_H-M   'P 1'
#
loop_
_entity.id
_entity.type
_entity.pdbx_description
1 polymer ?
#
loop_
_entity_poly.entity_id
_entity_poly.type
_entity_poly.pdbx_seq_one_letter_code
_entity_poly.pdbx_strand_id
1 'polypeptide(L)'
;MMTAAILTEISKGIGTVTLNKPAKLNAWDTPMRLELQAVLEEWNKRPEVRAIILTGAGDRAFSAGQDLEETQKFQSGGQGEAWFHTWRAFYESFRRLEKPIIAALNGVAFELDVALRHF
;
A
#
# COMPACT_ATOMS: atom_id res chain seq x y z
N MET A 1 13.26 11.08 -14.93
CA MET A 1 13.45 9.74 -14.32
C MET A 1 12.25 9.44 -13.44
N MET A 2 11.63 8.29 -13.65
CA MET A 2 10.50 7.88 -12.83
C MET A 2 10.99 7.18 -11.57
N THR A 3 10.49 7.64 -10.42
CA THR A 3 10.77 6.99 -9.15
C THR A 3 9.72 5.89 -8.92
N ALA A 4 10.11 4.76 -8.39
CA ALA A 4 9.17 3.70 -8.06
C ALA A 4 8.19 4.19 -6.98
N ALA A 5 6.91 3.84 -7.11
CA ALA A 5 5.89 4.22 -6.13
C ALA A 5 6.08 3.51 -4.79
N ILE A 6 6.69 2.33 -4.80
CA ILE A 6 7.10 1.62 -3.58
C ILE A 6 8.54 1.14 -3.74
N LEU A 7 9.21 0.99 -2.60
CA LEU A 7 10.54 0.38 -2.52
C LEU A 7 10.40 -0.91 -1.72
N THR A 8 11.13 -1.95 -2.10
CA THR A 8 11.07 -3.24 -1.42
C THR A 8 12.45 -3.75 -1.07
N GLU A 9 12.54 -4.46 0.04
CA GLU A 9 13.78 -5.08 0.51
C GLU A 9 13.43 -6.35 1.28
N ILE A 10 14.23 -7.38 1.11
CA ILE A 10 14.12 -8.60 1.92
C ILE A 10 15.45 -8.79 2.63
N SER A 11 15.42 -8.85 3.94
CA SER A 11 16.63 -9.04 4.75
C SER A 11 16.29 -9.86 6.00
N LYS A 12 17.01 -10.94 6.22
CA LYS A 12 16.90 -11.78 7.42
C LYS A 12 15.48 -12.26 7.70
N GLY A 13 14.76 -12.61 6.66
CA GLY A 13 13.39 -13.11 6.77
C GLY A 13 12.34 -12.02 6.87
N ILE A 14 12.72 -10.76 6.80
CA ILE A 14 11.79 -9.63 6.87
C ILE A 14 11.70 -8.97 5.49
N GLY A 15 10.49 -8.88 4.95
CA GLY A 15 10.21 -8.08 3.77
C GLY A 15 9.74 -6.71 4.19
N THR A 16 10.41 -5.67 3.72
CA THR A 16 10.03 -4.29 4.02
C THR A 16 9.54 -3.61 2.75
N VAL A 17 8.35 -3.02 2.82
CA VAL A 17 7.80 -2.19 1.76
C VAL A 17 7.76 -0.75 2.25
N THR A 18 8.33 0.15 1.46
CA THR A 18 8.31 1.58 1.75
C THR A 18 7.47 2.29 0.71
N LEU A 19 6.43 2.99 1.16
CA LEU A 19 5.63 3.86 0.30
C LEU A 19 6.50 5.05 -0.09
N ASN A 20 6.70 5.29 -1.39
CA ASN A 20 7.75 6.18 -1.84
C ASN A 20 7.23 7.33 -2.70
N LYS A 21 6.27 8.09 -2.17
CA LYS A 21 5.79 9.33 -2.77
C LYS A 21 5.72 10.42 -1.70
N PRO A 22 6.88 10.74 -1.05
CA PRO A 22 6.86 11.68 0.07
C PRO A 22 6.36 13.08 -0.30
N ALA A 23 6.56 13.52 -1.56
CA ALA A 23 6.05 14.82 -2.03
C ALA A 23 4.52 14.88 -2.02
N LYS A 24 3.84 13.74 -2.07
CA LYS A 24 2.38 13.63 -1.99
C LYS A 24 1.95 13.00 -0.66
N LEU A 25 2.81 13.03 0.35
CA LEU A 25 2.56 12.44 1.68
C LEU A 25 2.17 10.98 1.57
N ASN A 26 2.73 10.26 0.60
CA ASN A 26 2.49 8.85 0.35
C ASN A 26 1.01 8.51 0.17
N ALA A 27 0.27 9.41 -0.50
CA ALA A 27 -1.15 9.17 -0.79
C ALA A 27 -1.31 7.97 -1.72
N TRP A 28 -2.39 7.20 -1.50
CA TRP A 28 -2.68 5.99 -2.26
C TRP A 28 -3.33 6.33 -3.60
N ASP A 29 -2.66 5.99 -4.68
CA ASP A 29 -3.26 5.95 -6.02
C ASP A 29 -3.32 4.51 -6.51
N THR A 30 -3.98 4.28 -7.63
CA THR A 30 -4.15 2.94 -8.17
C THR A 30 -2.82 2.24 -8.49
N PRO A 31 -1.84 2.88 -9.18
CA PRO A 31 -0.56 2.21 -9.43
C PRO A 31 0.16 1.75 -8.16
N MET A 32 0.18 2.57 -7.12
CA MET A 32 0.82 2.22 -5.85
C MET A 32 0.13 1.00 -5.22
N ARG A 33 -1.20 1.00 -5.20
CA ARG A 33 -1.97 -0.11 -4.64
C ARG A 33 -1.74 -1.41 -5.40
N LEU A 34 -1.71 -1.34 -6.74
CA LEU A 34 -1.47 -2.52 -7.57
C LEU A 34 -0.07 -3.09 -7.34
N GLU A 35 0.93 -2.22 -7.21
CA GLU A 35 2.29 -2.66 -6.92
C GLU A 35 2.39 -3.35 -5.56
N LEU A 36 1.80 -2.76 -4.52
CA LEU A 36 1.82 -3.37 -3.19
C LEU A 36 1.06 -4.69 -3.18
N GLN A 37 -0.11 -4.73 -3.82
CA GLN A 37 -0.88 -5.96 -3.92
C GLN A 37 -0.06 -7.09 -4.54
N ALA A 38 0.65 -6.80 -5.64
CA ALA A 38 1.50 -7.78 -6.31
C ALA A 38 2.62 -8.28 -5.39
N VAL A 39 3.23 -7.38 -4.62
CA VAL A 39 4.29 -7.75 -3.66
C VAL A 39 3.73 -8.65 -2.56
N LEU A 40 2.57 -8.31 -2.00
CA LEU A 40 1.95 -9.11 -0.94
C LEU A 40 1.61 -10.52 -1.45
N GLU A 41 1.06 -10.62 -2.64
CA GLU A 41 0.73 -11.91 -3.24
C GLU A 41 1.97 -12.75 -3.51
N GLU A 42 3.04 -12.13 -4.01
CA GLU A 42 4.32 -12.82 -4.24
C GLU A 42 4.95 -13.25 -2.92
N TRP A 43 5.08 -12.33 -1.97
CA TRP A 43 5.75 -12.62 -0.71
C TRP A 43 5.00 -13.63 0.16
N ASN A 44 3.67 -13.68 0.01
CA ASN A 44 2.87 -14.68 0.72
C ASN A 44 3.30 -16.11 0.37
N LYS A 45 3.84 -16.30 -0.82
CA LYS A 45 4.26 -17.61 -1.34
C LYS A 45 5.74 -17.90 -1.11
N ARG A 46 6.52 -16.93 -0.63
CA ARG A 46 7.98 -17.07 -0.48
C ARG A 46 8.35 -17.48 0.94
N PRO A 47 8.91 -18.70 1.13
CA PRO A 47 9.26 -19.17 2.47
C PRO A 47 10.30 -18.30 3.18
N GLU A 48 11.19 -17.64 2.42
CA GLU A 48 12.21 -16.79 2.99
C GLU A 48 11.66 -15.49 3.60
N VAL A 49 10.44 -15.10 3.25
CA VAL A 49 9.78 -13.96 3.87
C VAL A 49 8.88 -14.47 4.99
N ARG A 50 9.23 -14.19 6.23
CA ARG A 50 8.49 -14.67 7.40
C ARG A 50 7.57 -13.62 8.00
N ALA A 51 7.88 -12.33 7.77
CA ALA A 51 7.08 -11.20 8.23
C ALA A 51 7.30 -10.03 7.30
N ILE A 52 6.33 -9.11 7.28
CA ILE A 52 6.36 -7.94 6.39
C ILE A 52 6.24 -6.68 7.23
N ILE A 53 7.05 -5.68 6.90
CA ILE A 53 6.94 -4.34 7.47
C ILE A 53 6.50 -3.40 6.34
N LEU A 54 5.48 -2.60 6.63
CA LEU A 54 5.01 -1.54 5.73
C LEU A 54 5.30 -0.20 6.39
N THR A 55 6.02 0.66 5.71
CA THR A 55 6.37 1.99 6.22
C THR A 55 6.30 3.02 5.10
N GLY A 56 6.51 4.29 5.41
CA GLY A 56 6.52 5.37 4.43
C GLY A 56 7.88 6.05 4.34
N ALA A 57 8.19 6.57 3.15
CA ALA A 57 9.38 7.40 2.95
C ALA A 57 9.16 8.78 3.57
N GLY A 58 10.23 9.35 4.11
CA GLY A 58 10.18 10.68 4.71
C GLY A 58 9.83 10.67 6.18
N ASP A 59 9.69 11.87 6.73
CA ASP A 59 9.44 12.06 8.16
C ASP A 59 8.09 12.73 8.45
N ARG A 60 7.25 12.94 7.43
CA ARG A 60 5.99 13.68 7.54
C ARG A 60 4.77 12.78 7.60
N ALA A 61 4.74 11.74 6.79
CA ALA A 61 3.55 10.91 6.68
C ALA A 61 3.90 9.46 6.37
N PHE A 62 3.20 8.54 7.03
CA PHE A 62 3.08 7.16 6.57
C PHE A 62 2.25 7.16 5.28
N SER A 63 1.03 7.65 5.34
CA SER A 63 0.18 7.92 4.17
C SER A 63 -0.89 8.92 4.55
N ALA A 64 -1.17 9.86 3.64
CA ALA A 64 -2.25 10.83 3.80
C ALA A 64 -3.61 10.26 3.36
N GLY A 65 -3.68 8.98 2.98
CA GLY A 65 -4.90 8.34 2.55
C GLY A 65 -5.06 8.36 1.04
N GLN A 66 -6.31 8.35 0.58
CA GLN A 66 -6.64 8.30 -0.84
C GLN A 66 -6.15 9.55 -1.58
N ASP A 67 -5.52 9.34 -2.73
CA ASP A 67 -5.13 10.43 -3.62
C ASP A 67 -6.39 11.01 -4.29
N LEU A 68 -6.79 12.20 -3.82
CA LEU A 68 -8.01 12.84 -4.31
C LEU A 68 -7.92 13.29 -5.77
N GLU A 69 -6.72 13.55 -6.27
CA GLU A 69 -6.54 13.91 -7.67
C GLU A 69 -6.98 12.77 -8.60
N GLU A 70 -6.79 11.53 -8.16
CA GLU A 70 -7.20 10.37 -8.94
C GLU A 70 -8.70 10.31 -9.13
N THR A 71 -9.47 10.56 -8.07
CA THR A 71 -10.93 10.48 -8.14
C THR A 71 -11.56 11.69 -8.82
N GLN A 72 -10.90 12.84 -8.81
CA GLN A 72 -11.38 14.03 -9.49
C GLN A 72 -11.42 13.88 -11.01
N LYS A 73 -10.69 12.91 -11.55
CA LYS A 73 -10.63 12.65 -12.99
C LYS A 73 -11.76 11.75 -13.49
N PHE A 74 -12.58 11.22 -12.60
CA PHE A 74 -13.67 10.34 -13.00
C PHE A 74 -14.73 11.12 -13.77
N GLN A 75 -15.16 10.55 -14.91
CA GLN A 75 -16.15 11.15 -15.79
C GLN A 75 -17.46 10.36 -15.84
N SER A 76 -17.50 9.18 -15.20
CA SER A 76 -18.69 8.32 -15.19
C SER A 76 -18.74 7.48 -13.93
N GLY A 77 -19.94 6.99 -13.61
CA GLY A 77 -20.13 6.04 -12.53
C GLY A 77 -19.40 4.72 -12.74
N GLY A 78 -19.25 4.32 -14.02
CA GLY A 78 -18.50 3.11 -14.35
C GLY A 78 -17.03 3.18 -13.97
N GLN A 79 -16.40 4.34 -14.12
CA GLN A 79 -15.02 4.54 -13.69
C GLN A 79 -14.90 4.46 -12.18
N GLY A 80 -15.83 5.05 -11.45
CA GLY A 80 -15.85 4.98 -10.00
C GLY A 80 -16.06 3.56 -9.49
N GLU A 81 -16.92 2.80 -10.14
CA GLU A 81 -17.17 1.40 -9.79
C GLU A 81 -15.93 0.54 -10.05
N ALA A 82 -15.29 0.69 -11.20
CA ALA A 82 -14.05 -0.02 -11.50
C ALA A 82 -12.96 0.30 -10.49
N TRP A 83 -12.82 1.57 -10.13
CA TRP A 83 -11.87 2.03 -9.13
C TRP A 83 -12.16 1.39 -7.75
N PHE A 84 -13.42 1.33 -7.36
CA PHE A 84 -13.84 0.70 -6.11
C PHE A 84 -13.44 -0.78 -6.07
N HIS A 85 -13.57 -1.49 -7.20
CA HIS A 85 -13.16 -2.88 -7.27
C HIS A 85 -11.65 -3.05 -7.09
N THR A 86 -10.82 -2.09 -7.55
CA THR A 86 -9.37 -2.15 -7.31
C THR A 86 -9.05 -2.04 -5.82
N TRP A 87 -9.79 -1.23 -5.07
CA TRP A 87 -9.64 -1.12 -3.62
C TRP A 87 -10.02 -2.42 -2.93
N ARG A 88 -11.11 -3.03 -3.37
CA ARG A 88 -11.58 -4.29 -2.81
C ARG A 88 -10.56 -5.40 -2.98
N ALA A 89 -10.00 -5.54 -4.17
CA ALA A 89 -8.95 -6.52 -4.45
C ALA A 89 -7.70 -6.26 -3.60
N PHE A 90 -7.36 -4.99 -3.41
CA PHE A 90 -6.24 -4.58 -2.59
C PHE A 90 -6.43 -5.02 -1.12
N TYR A 91 -7.60 -4.74 -0.53
CA TYR A 91 -7.89 -5.17 0.83
C TYR A 91 -7.89 -6.70 0.96
N GLU A 92 -8.40 -7.41 -0.05
CA GLU A 92 -8.37 -8.87 -0.06
C GLU A 92 -6.95 -9.43 -0.02
N SER A 93 -5.99 -8.76 -0.65
CA SER A 93 -4.60 -9.21 -0.62
C SER A 93 -4.02 -9.18 0.79
N PHE A 94 -4.45 -8.22 1.63
CA PHE A 94 -4.07 -8.20 3.06
C PHE A 94 -4.76 -9.32 3.83
N ARG A 95 -6.05 -9.55 3.56
CA ARG A 95 -6.82 -10.58 4.28
C ARG A 95 -6.33 -11.99 3.99
N ARG A 96 -5.83 -12.23 2.78
CA ARG A 96 -5.30 -13.54 2.37
C ARG A 96 -3.87 -13.77 2.80
N LEU A 97 -3.22 -12.74 3.30
CA LEU A 97 -1.83 -12.84 3.74
C LEU A 97 -1.75 -13.77 4.96
N GLU A 98 -0.89 -14.78 4.86
CA GLU A 98 -0.69 -15.77 5.93
C GLU A 98 0.52 -15.44 6.79
N LYS A 99 1.05 -14.23 6.66
CA LYS A 99 2.25 -13.77 7.37
C LYS A 99 1.92 -12.52 8.15
N PRO A 100 2.60 -12.28 9.29
CA PRO A 100 2.40 -11.02 10.00
C PRO A 100 2.79 -9.84 9.13
N ILE A 101 1.97 -8.79 9.15
CA ILE A 101 2.30 -7.51 8.55
C ILE A 101 2.19 -6.44 9.62
N ILE A 102 3.23 -5.62 9.74
CA ILE A 102 3.34 -4.59 10.76
C ILE A 102 3.47 -3.24 10.05
N ALA A 103 2.56 -2.32 10.39
CA ALA A 103 2.68 -0.94 9.92
C ALA A 103 3.62 -0.19 10.85
N ALA A 104 4.78 0.20 10.33
CA ALA A 104 5.73 1.05 11.04
C ALA A 104 5.44 2.50 10.68
N LEU A 105 4.69 3.18 11.55
CA LEU A 105 4.20 4.53 11.26
C LEU A 105 5.32 5.56 11.46
N ASN A 106 5.70 6.21 10.37
CA ASN A 106 6.75 7.23 10.36
C ASN A 106 6.19 8.65 10.44
N GLY A 107 4.88 8.80 10.57
CA GLY A 107 4.20 10.08 10.64
C GLY A 107 2.70 9.91 10.53
N VAL A 108 2.02 10.91 9.98
CA VAL A 108 0.57 10.91 9.85
C VAL A 108 0.07 9.72 9.04
N ALA A 109 -1.00 9.08 9.52
CA ALA A 109 -1.62 7.93 8.85
C ALA A 109 -3.14 8.11 8.83
N PHE A 110 -3.73 8.09 7.62
CA PHE A 110 -5.18 8.21 7.42
C PHE A 110 -5.73 7.01 6.66
N GLU A 111 -7.01 6.73 6.84
CA GLU A 111 -7.80 5.73 6.12
C GLU A 111 -7.25 4.31 6.17
N LEU A 112 -6.10 4.07 5.53
CA LEU A 112 -5.53 2.73 5.48
C LEU A 112 -5.17 2.21 6.87
N ASP A 113 -4.70 3.08 7.76
CA ASP A 113 -4.41 2.70 9.14
C ASP A 113 -5.65 2.14 9.82
N VAL A 114 -6.79 2.81 9.63
CA VAL A 114 -8.08 2.35 10.17
C VAL A 114 -8.45 1.00 9.58
N ALA A 115 -8.27 0.83 8.27
CA ALA A 115 -8.57 -0.44 7.61
C ALA A 115 -7.69 -1.57 8.12
N LEU A 116 -6.40 -1.32 8.30
CA LEU A 116 -5.46 -2.33 8.78
C LEU A 116 -5.76 -2.79 10.22
N ARG A 117 -6.32 -1.91 11.04
CA ARG A 117 -6.68 -2.27 12.41
C ARG A 117 -7.80 -3.30 12.50
N HIS A 118 -8.55 -3.48 11.43
CA HIS A 118 -9.67 -4.41 11.39
C HIS A 118 -9.32 -5.73 10.71
N PHE A 119 -8.08 -5.88 10.32
CA PHE A 119 -7.56 -7.13 9.80
C PHE A 119 -6.78 -7.85 10.88
#